data_532aec379addb8c298f226a84120620f
#
_entry.id   532aec379addb8c298f226a84120620f
#
_cell.length_a   1.000
_cell.length_b   1.000
_cell.length_c   1.000
_cell.angle_alpha   90.00
_cell.angle_beta   90.00
_cell.angle_gamma   90.00
#
_symmetry.space_group_name_H-M   'P 1'
#
loop_
_entity.id
_entity.type
_entity.pdbx_description
1 polymer ?
#
loop_
_entity_poly.entity_id
_entity_poly.type
_entity_poly.pdbx_seq_one_letter_code
_entity_poly.pdbx_strand_id
1 'polypeptide(L)'
;MCIRDRGRYSVLSEVGMLPAELMGLNANKFKQFNNLIKNKYFFNSITSNVENILELIRAKKFNSVILNYDESSDNFLKWYQQLVAESLGKKKSGILPIVSNMPKDNHSVMQLYLDGIQNNFFTFFFVKEI
;
A
#
# COMPACT_ATOMS: atom_id res chain seq x y z
N MET A 1 -28.41 5.09 11.47
CA MET A 1 -27.00 4.77 11.75
C MET A 1 -26.28 4.74 10.41
N CYS A 2 -25.43 5.69 10.15
CA CYS A 2 -24.83 5.90 8.84
C CYS A 2 -23.81 4.79 8.55
N ILE A 3 -24.04 4.03 7.47
CA ILE A 3 -23.15 2.93 7.00
C ILE A 3 -21.79 3.48 6.48
N ARG A 4 -21.57 4.79 6.60
CA ARG A 4 -20.37 5.49 6.08
C ARG A 4 -19.05 5.10 6.74
N ASP A 5 -19.08 4.55 7.97
CA ASP A 5 -17.89 4.38 8.80
C ASP A 5 -17.44 2.93 8.96
N ARG A 6 -17.89 2.04 8.09
CA ARG A 6 -17.46 0.64 8.08
C ARG A 6 -16.80 0.32 6.76
N GLY A 7 -15.50 0.35 6.73
CA GLY A 7 -14.75 -0.06 5.55
C GLY A 7 -13.28 0.31 5.63
N ARG A 8 -12.55 -0.12 4.64
CA ARG A 8 -11.10 0.05 4.50
C ARG A 8 -10.59 1.50 4.56
N TYR A 9 -11.47 2.48 4.34
CA TYR A 9 -11.11 3.91 4.39
C TYR A 9 -11.36 4.57 5.75
N SER A 10 -11.95 3.85 6.71
CA SER A 10 -12.38 4.43 7.99
C SER A 10 -11.30 4.40 9.09
N VAL A 11 -10.09 3.92 8.78
CA VAL A 11 -8.98 3.83 9.76
C VAL A 11 -8.64 5.19 10.37
N LEU A 12 -8.70 6.27 9.59
CA LEU A 12 -8.43 7.63 10.06
C LEU A 12 -9.69 8.42 10.47
N SER A 13 -10.86 7.75 10.50
CA SER A 13 -12.10 8.30 11.06
C SER A 13 -12.21 7.96 12.54
N GLU A 14 -13.34 8.34 13.17
CA GLU A 14 -13.64 8.06 14.57
C GLU A 14 -13.56 6.55 14.89
N VAL A 15 -13.86 5.69 13.91
CA VAL A 15 -13.83 4.23 14.09
C VAL A 15 -12.43 3.71 14.39
N GLY A 16 -11.41 4.24 13.73
CA GLY A 16 -10.02 3.88 13.99
C GLY A 16 -9.33 4.77 15.03
N MET A 17 -9.71 6.05 15.10
CA MET A 17 -9.04 7.00 16.00
C MET A 17 -9.45 6.85 17.45
N LEU A 18 -10.70 6.46 17.76
CA LEU A 18 -11.15 6.22 19.13
C LEU A 18 -10.35 5.09 19.80
N PRO A 19 -10.22 3.87 19.23
CA PRO A 19 -9.36 2.85 19.82
C PRO A 19 -7.88 3.28 19.89
N ALA A 20 -7.39 4.04 18.91
CA ALA A 20 -6.02 4.56 18.94
C ALA A 20 -5.79 5.50 20.16
N GLU A 21 -6.73 6.40 20.45
CA GLU A 21 -6.68 7.27 21.63
C GLU A 21 -6.77 6.47 22.93
N LEU A 22 -7.62 5.44 22.98
CA LEU A 22 -7.72 4.56 24.16
C LEU A 22 -6.42 3.77 24.41
N MET A 23 -5.64 3.50 23.37
CA MET A 23 -4.29 2.91 23.47
C MET A 23 -3.19 3.92 23.75
N GLY A 24 -3.53 5.20 23.96
CA GLY A 24 -2.57 6.27 24.25
C GLY A 24 -1.89 6.89 23.04
N LEU A 25 -2.34 6.59 21.82
CA LEU A 25 -1.82 7.20 20.60
C LEU A 25 -2.42 8.59 20.40
N ASN A 26 -1.61 9.53 19.92
CA ASN A 26 -2.05 10.91 19.69
C ASN A 26 -2.72 11.04 18.31
N ALA A 27 -4.05 11.10 18.29
CA ALA A 27 -4.85 11.25 17.06
C ALA A 27 -4.48 12.52 16.26
N ASN A 28 -3.98 13.58 16.89
CA ASN A 28 -3.58 14.79 16.19
C ASN A 28 -2.33 14.58 15.31
N LYS A 29 -1.46 13.62 15.65
CA LYS A 29 -0.32 13.26 14.78
C LYS A 29 -0.80 12.68 13.44
N PHE A 30 -1.87 11.89 13.45
CA PHE A 30 -2.45 11.33 12.21
C PHE A 30 -3.11 12.41 11.34
N LYS A 31 -3.68 13.46 11.92
CA LYS A 31 -4.25 14.60 11.17
C LYS A 31 -3.18 15.37 10.38
N GLN A 32 -1.91 15.27 10.75
CA GLN A 32 -0.81 15.92 10.03
C GLN A 32 -0.59 15.36 8.62
N PHE A 33 -1.04 14.13 8.33
CA PHE A 33 -1.01 13.58 6.97
C PHE A 33 -1.76 14.45 5.95
N ASN A 34 -2.74 15.25 6.38
CA ASN A 34 -3.41 16.23 5.52
C ASN A 34 -2.44 17.29 4.96
N ASN A 35 -1.31 17.53 5.60
CA ASN A 35 -0.31 18.46 5.11
C ASN A 35 0.46 17.91 3.90
N LEU A 36 0.58 16.58 3.78
CA LEU A 36 1.20 15.94 2.61
C LEU A 36 0.44 16.23 1.33
N ILE A 37 -0.91 16.24 1.38
CA ILE A 37 -1.76 16.51 0.21
C ILE A 37 -1.54 17.94 -0.32
N LYS A 38 -1.19 18.88 0.57
CA LYS A 38 -0.89 20.28 0.21
C LYS A 38 0.50 20.43 -0.38
N ASN A 39 1.37 19.45 -0.21
CA ASN A 39 2.72 19.47 -0.73
C ASN A 39 2.71 19.12 -2.23
N LYS A 40 3.06 20.11 -3.07
CA LYS A 40 3.07 19.96 -4.53
C LYS A 40 4.00 18.85 -5.03
N TYR A 41 5.16 18.67 -4.40
CA TYR A 41 6.09 17.59 -4.77
C TYR A 41 5.50 16.22 -4.48
N PHE A 42 4.88 16.06 -3.31
CA PHE A 42 4.22 14.82 -2.94
C PHE A 42 3.09 14.49 -3.90
N PHE A 43 2.25 15.47 -4.23
CA PHE A 43 1.14 15.27 -5.16
C PHE A 43 1.62 14.89 -6.56
N ASN A 44 2.63 15.58 -7.09
CA ASN A 44 3.21 15.27 -8.39
C ASN A 44 3.84 13.86 -8.41
N SER A 45 4.52 13.48 -7.33
CA SER A 45 5.10 12.14 -7.20
C SER A 45 4.03 11.04 -7.24
N ILE A 46 2.91 11.23 -6.55
CA ILE A 46 1.77 10.29 -6.60
C ILE A 46 1.20 10.22 -8.02
N THR A 47 0.98 11.35 -8.67
CA THR A 47 0.43 11.40 -10.04
C THR A 47 1.34 10.63 -10.99
N SER A 48 2.64 10.91 -10.98
CA SER A 48 3.61 10.21 -11.82
C SER A 48 3.65 8.70 -11.53
N ASN A 49 3.56 8.32 -10.26
CA ASN A 49 3.51 6.89 -9.90
C ASN A 49 2.24 6.20 -10.44
N VAL A 50 1.09 6.87 -10.37
CA VAL A 50 -0.16 6.34 -10.94
C VAL A 50 -0.06 6.19 -12.46
N GLU A 51 0.53 7.16 -13.15
CA GLU A 51 0.77 7.10 -14.60
C GLU A 51 1.66 5.90 -14.96
N ASN A 52 2.77 5.71 -14.26
CA ASN A 52 3.66 4.55 -14.44
C ASN A 52 2.94 3.22 -14.22
N ILE A 53 2.11 3.11 -13.17
CA ILE A 53 1.33 1.91 -12.91
C ILE A 53 0.33 1.63 -14.05
N LEU A 54 -0.32 2.67 -14.58
CA LEU A 54 -1.24 2.53 -15.70
C LEU A 54 -0.52 2.02 -16.97
N GLU A 55 0.69 2.49 -17.24
CA GLU A 55 1.52 1.98 -18.34
C GLU A 55 1.91 0.52 -18.13
N LEU A 56 2.29 0.13 -16.91
CA LEU A 56 2.59 -1.26 -16.57
C LEU A 56 1.36 -2.16 -16.77
N ILE A 57 0.17 -1.71 -16.38
CA ILE A 57 -1.08 -2.45 -16.63
C ILE A 57 -1.34 -2.61 -18.14
N ARG A 58 -1.11 -1.58 -18.94
CA ARG A 58 -1.20 -1.66 -20.42
C ARG A 58 -0.21 -2.66 -20.99
N ALA A 59 0.97 -2.77 -20.40
CA ALA A 59 1.99 -3.78 -20.72
C ALA A 59 1.68 -5.17 -20.12
N LYS A 60 0.46 -5.40 -19.63
CA LYS A 60 -0.01 -6.67 -19.02
C LYS A 60 0.74 -7.08 -17.74
N LYS A 61 1.30 -6.11 -17.01
CA LYS A 61 1.88 -6.31 -15.70
C LYS A 61 0.79 -6.06 -14.65
N PHE A 62 0.26 -7.11 -14.04
CA PHE A 62 -0.87 -7.01 -13.11
C PHE A 62 -0.50 -7.31 -11.66
N ASN A 63 0.66 -7.90 -11.41
CA ASN A 63 1.13 -8.22 -10.07
C ASN A 63 2.02 -7.10 -9.55
N SER A 64 1.52 -6.36 -8.57
CA SER A 64 2.27 -5.34 -7.83
C SER A 64 2.96 -5.99 -6.64
N VAL A 65 4.25 -6.28 -6.77
CA VAL A 65 5.05 -6.92 -5.73
C VAL A 65 5.81 -5.86 -4.94
N ILE A 66 5.52 -5.75 -3.65
CA ILE A 66 6.26 -4.90 -2.72
C ILE A 66 7.30 -5.76 -2.01
N LEU A 67 8.57 -5.46 -2.25
CA LEU A 67 9.71 -6.07 -1.56
C LEU A 67 9.95 -5.27 -0.28
N ASN A 68 9.44 -5.78 0.85
CA ASN A 68 9.49 -5.11 2.14
C ASN A 68 10.79 -5.45 2.88
N TYR A 69 11.65 -4.44 3.09
CA TYR A 69 12.89 -4.53 3.88
C TYR A 69 12.75 -3.95 5.29
N ASP A 70 11.53 -3.59 5.71
CA ASP A 70 11.26 -3.10 7.06
C ASP A 70 10.17 -3.92 7.73
N GLU A 71 10.54 -4.80 8.63
CA GLU A 71 9.64 -5.70 9.34
C GLU A 71 8.58 -4.94 10.16
N SER A 72 8.92 -3.77 10.69
CA SER A 72 8.01 -2.95 11.49
C SER A 72 6.82 -2.42 10.67
N SER A 73 6.97 -2.30 9.37
CA SER A 73 5.95 -1.82 8.44
C SER A 73 5.02 -2.91 7.89
N ASP A 74 5.17 -4.16 8.31
CA ASP A 74 4.38 -5.28 7.75
C ASP A 74 2.86 -5.04 7.86
N ASN A 75 2.38 -4.63 9.02
CA ASN A 75 0.96 -4.34 9.23
C ASN A 75 0.45 -3.17 8.37
N PHE A 76 1.28 -2.16 8.15
CA PHE A 76 0.97 -1.05 7.25
C PHE A 76 0.84 -1.52 5.80
N LEU A 77 1.75 -2.37 5.35
CA LEU A 77 1.70 -2.93 4.00
C LEU A 77 0.54 -3.93 3.81
N LYS A 78 0.16 -4.68 4.84
CA LYS A 78 -1.07 -5.50 4.83
C LYS A 78 -2.33 -4.65 4.69
N TRP A 79 -2.39 -3.52 5.37
CA TRP A 79 -3.49 -2.57 5.18
C TRP A 79 -3.51 -1.99 3.75
N TYR A 80 -2.35 -1.60 3.20
CA TYR A 80 -2.23 -1.19 1.81
C TYR A 80 -2.73 -2.28 0.84
N GLN A 81 -2.33 -3.53 1.08
CA GLN A 81 -2.77 -4.68 0.29
C GLN A 81 -4.30 -4.79 0.27
N GLN A 82 -4.94 -4.66 1.42
CA GLN A 82 -6.41 -4.65 1.52
C GLN A 82 -7.02 -3.47 0.76
N LEU A 83 -6.49 -2.25 0.93
CA LEU A 83 -6.98 -1.06 0.24
C LEU A 83 -6.99 -1.24 -1.28
N VAL A 84 -5.90 -1.73 -1.83
CA VAL A 84 -5.74 -1.95 -3.27
C VAL A 84 -6.67 -3.07 -3.77
N ALA A 85 -6.64 -4.23 -3.12
CA ALA A 85 -7.42 -5.39 -3.53
C ALA A 85 -8.93 -5.10 -3.56
N GLU A 86 -9.46 -4.53 -2.47
CA GLU A 86 -10.89 -4.24 -2.37
C GLU A 86 -11.34 -3.03 -3.22
N SER A 87 -10.43 -2.08 -3.49
CA SER A 87 -10.79 -0.87 -4.25
C SER A 87 -10.73 -1.10 -5.75
N LEU A 88 -9.71 -1.80 -6.24
CA LEU A 88 -9.43 -1.98 -7.67
C LEU A 88 -9.92 -3.32 -8.20
N GLY A 89 -10.11 -4.33 -7.35
CA GLY A 89 -10.55 -5.68 -7.73
C GLY A 89 -12.03 -5.74 -8.12
N LYS A 90 -12.43 -5.06 -9.21
CA LYS A 90 -13.82 -4.97 -9.66
C LYS A 90 -13.93 -5.18 -11.16
N LYS A 91 -15.06 -5.71 -11.62
CA LYS A 91 -15.39 -5.87 -13.05
C LYS A 91 -14.30 -6.66 -13.83
N LYS A 92 -13.74 -7.70 -13.21
CA LYS A 92 -12.64 -8.52 -13.77
C LYS A 92 -11.37 -7.71 -14.11
N SER A 93 -11.16 -6.61 -13.42
CA SER A 93 -10.01 -5.72 -13.57
C SER A 93 -9.34 -5.49 -12.21
N GLY A 94 -8.12 -5.00 -12.22
CA GLY A 94 -7.36 -4.65 -11.04
C GLY A 94 -5.90 -5.07 -11.12
N ILE A 95 -5.17 -4.79 -10.06
CA ILE A 95 -3.81 -5.27 -9.83
C ILE A 95 -3.82 -6.18 -8.61
N LEU A 96 -2.99 -7.21 -8.63
CA LEU A 96 -2.79 -8.11 -7.49
C LEU A 96 -1.70 -7.55 -6.59
N PRO A 97 -2.03 -7.00 -5.42
CA PRO A 97 -1.02 -6.51 -4.48
C PRO A 97 -0.42 -7.69 -3.71
N ILE A 98 0.89 -7.84 -3.78
CA ILE A 98 1.67 -8.88 -3.10
C ILE A 98 2.67 -8.18 -2.19
N VAL A 99 2.77 -8.60 -0.94
CA VAL A 99 3.80 -8.15 -0.01
C VAL A 99 4.74 -9.32 0.27
N SER A 100 6.02 -9.13 -0.04
CA SER A 100 7.09 -10.10 0.24
C SER A 100 8.05 -9.51 1.26
N ASN A 101 8.28 -10.25 2.35
CA ASN A 101 9.14 -9.81 3.46
C ASN A 101 10.58 -10.24 3.19
N MET A 102 11.45 -9.24 2.99
CA MET A 102 12.85 -9.46 2.66
C MET A 102 13.74 -9.41 3.93
N PRO A 103 14.80 -10.20 4.01
CA PRO A 103 15.31 -11.13 3.00
C PRO A 103 14.69 -12.54 3.04
N LYS A 104 13.74 -12.80 3.93
CA LYS A 104 13.13 -14.14 4.15
C LYS A 104 12.59 -14.75 2.85
N ASP A 105 11.84 -13.96 2.10
CA ASP A 105 11.18 -14.41 0.87
C ASP A 105 12.13 -14.55 -0.33
N ASN A 106 13.41 -14.16 -0.20
CA ASN A 106 14.42 -14.42 -1.22
C ASN A 106 14.59 -15.92 -1.50
N HIS A 107 14.44 -16.75 -0.46
CA HIS A 107 14.58 -18.20 -0.59
C HIS A 107 13.31 -18.91 -1.07
N SER A 108 12.15 -18.26 -0.90
CA SER A 108 10.86 -18.92 -1.18
C SER A 108 10.28 -18.52 -2.54
N VAL A 109 10.27 -17.24 -2.88
CA VAL A 109 9.51 -16.75 -4.04
C VAL A 109 10.34 -15.99 -5.07
N MET A 110 11.59 -15.63 -4.78
CA MET A 110 12.41 -14.82 -5.69
C MET A 110 12.63 -15.52 -7.04
N GLN A 111 12.84 -16.83 -7.03
CA GLN A 111 12.98 -17.62 -8.27
C GLN A 111 11.75 -17.46 -9.18
N LEU A 112 10.53 -17.52 -8.58
CA LEU A 112 9.29 -17.34 -9.33
C LEU A 112 9.16 -15.92 -9.89
N TYR A 113 9.64 -14.92 -9.16
CA TYR A 113 9.60 -13.52 -9.60
C TYR A 113 10.56 -13.25 -10.77
N LEU A 114 11.72 -13.92 -10.81
CA LEU A 114 12.75 -13.72 -11.82
C LEU A 114 12.50 -14.54 -13.09
N ASP A 115 12.19 -15.83 -12.93
CA ASP A 115 12.11 -16.79 -14.05
C ASP A 115 10.68 -17.29 -14.32
N GLY A 116 9.71 -16.90 -13.49
CA GLY A 116 8.32 -17.32 -13.64
C GLY A 116 7.52 -16.44 -14.58
N ILE A 117 6.23 -16.27 -14.28
CA ILE A 117 5.31 -15.48 -15.09
C ILE A 117 5.75 -14.01 -15.11
N GLN A 118 6.01 -13.47 -16.30
CA GLN A 118 6.54 -12.13 -16.55
C GLN A 118 5.48 -11.03 -16.48
N ASN A 119 4.54 -11.11 -15.52
CA ASN A 119 3.48 -10.12 -15.31
C ASN A 119 3.64 -9.32 -14.00
N ASN A 120 4.83 -9.39 -13.40
CA ASN A 120 5.18 -8.70 -12.17
C ASN A 120 5.76 -7.31 -12.45
N PHE A 121 5.54 -6.37 -11.53
CA PHE A 121 6.33 -5.16 -11.35
C PHE A 121 6.65 -4.99 -9.87
N PHE A 122 7.79 -4.38 -9.57
CA PHE A 122 8.37 -4.40 -8.24
C PHE A 122 8.47 -2.99 -7.65
N THR A 123 8.16 -2.90 -6.35
CA THR A 123 8.39 -1.70 -5.54
C THR A 123 9.25 -2.08 -4.35
N PHE A 124 10.39 -1.42 -4.18
CA PHE A 124 11.25 -1.60 -3.03
C PHE A 124 10.76 -0.69 -1.90
N PHE A 125 10.45 -1.28 -0.76
CA PHE A 125 10.05 -0.54 0.43
C PHE A 125 11.10 -0.71 1.53
N PHE A 126 11.62 0.40 2.01
CA PHE A 126 12.56 0.45 3.13
C PHE A 126 12.37 1.75 3.90
N VAL A 127 12.62 1.71 5.19
CA VAL A 127 12.64 2.89 6.05
C VAL A 127 14.09 3.34 6.23
N LYS A 128 14.35 4.60 5.93
CA LYS A 128 15.67 5.20 6.16
C LYS A 128 15.67 5.77 7.58
N GLU A 129 16.54 5.25 8.42
CA GLU A 129 16.84 5.88 9.70
C GLU A 129 17.49 7.24 9.43
N ILE A 130 16.99 8.27 10.12
CA ILE A 130 17.49 9.66 10.01
C ILE A 130 18.25 9.98 11.27
#